data_c7f3b2385051df006e349b992e2e0105
#
_entry.id   c7f3b2385051df006e349b992e2e0105
#
_cell.length_a   1.000
_cell.length_b   1.000
_cell.length_c   1.000
_cell.angle_alpha   90.00
_cell.angle_beta   90.00
_cell.angle_gamma   90.00
#
_symmetry.space_group_name_H-M   'P 1'
#
loop_
_entity.id
_entity.type
_entity.pdbx_description
1 polymer ?
#
loop_
_entity_poly.entity_id
_entity_poly.type
_entity_poly.pdbx_seq_one_letter_code
_entity_poly.pdbx_strand_id
1 'polypeptide(L)'
;MRTVGLDIGGANLKASDGREQSVSVSFPLWRHPEQLAAMLRELLSGFGAVDRLAITMTGELADCYATRADGVQQILTAAEQAGGTAQSLVWCSAGEFLTASEAREFPSLVAAANWHALATWAGRLAPEGEAILLDLGSTTLDVIPLECGLPMTAGRTDPERLQSGELVYVGVKRTPLIGLMHEVELEGRRWPLANELFATTWDAGLLLGEQPAEPDSRSTANGRPATPAEAATRLARQLCADETDLSPEQLRLFAQAVTRDICRKIEVAINRIWRGRSLSAWILSGEGTPLLREVLEGMAGARDTVYELSQLVGAEHSRSACAYALARLGQEWD
;
A
#
# COMPACT_ATOMS: atom_id res chain seq x y z
N MET A 1 -19.24 3.57 22.14
CA MET A 1 -19.08 2.53 21.12
C MET A 1 -17.65 2.54 20.62
N ARG A 2 -16.96 1.38 20.70
CA ARG A 2 -15.57 1.23 20.20
C ARG A 2 -15.62 0.66 18.79
N THR A 3 -15.13 1.44 17.83
CA THR A 3 -15.02 1.04 16.43
C THR A 3 -13.56 0.71 16.11
N VAL A 4 -13.33 -0.43 15.46
CA VAL A 4 -12.02 -0.81 14.93
C VAL A 4 -12.12 -0.93 13.41
N GLY A 5 -11.24 -0.23 12.71
CA GLY A 5 -11.07 -0.35 11.26
C GLY A 5 -10.16 -1.53 10.93
N LEU A 6 -10.56 -2.34 9.96
CA LEU A 6 -9.81 -3.48 9.44
C LEU A 6 -9.51 -3.28 7.95
N ASP A 7 -8.25 -3.37 7.57
CA ASP A 7 -7.79 -3.46 6.19
C ASP A 7 -7.19 -4.87 5.99
N ILE A 8 -7.94 -5.74 5.30
CA ILE A 8 -7.62 -7.17 5.13
C ILE A 8 -6.96 -7.37 3.77
N GLY A 9 -5.63 -7.26 3.74
CA GLY A 9 -4.84 -7.44 2.53
C GLY A 9 -4.40 -8.88 2.29
N GLY A 10 -3.93 -9.16 1.07
CA GLY A 10 -3.37 -10.46 0.71
C GLY A 10 -2.06 -10.81 1.44
N ALA A 11 -1.28 -9.82 1.85
CA ALA A 11 0.03 -10.02 2.48
C ALA A 11 0.12 -9.48 3.92
N ASN A 12 -0.75 -8.57 4.30
CA ASN A 12 -0.76 -7.93 5.62
C ASN A 12 -2.20 -7.74 6.09
N LEU A 13 -2.40 -7.86 7.39
CA LEU A 13 -3.62 -7.48 8.07
C LEU A 13 -3.34 -6.24 8.90
N LYS A 14 -4.19 -5.22 8.79
CA LYS A 14 -4.03 -3.96 9.52
C LYS A 14 -5.29 -3.64 10.29
N ALA A 15 -5.13 -3.16 11.52
CA ALA A 15 -6.22 -2.72 12.38
C ALA A 15 -5.89 -1.40 13.05
N SER A 16 -6.90 -0.58 13.29
CA SER A 16 -6.77 0.68 14.03
C SER A 16 -8.05 1.01 14.77
N ASP A 17 -7.93 1.63 15.97
CA ASP A 17 -9.08 2.23 16.66
C ASP A 17 -9.32 3.69 16.25
N GLY A 18 -8.50 4.22 15.33
CA GLY A 18 -8.57 5.59 14.86
C GLY A 18 -8.21 6.65 15.89
N ARG A 19 -7.54 6.28 16.99
CA ARG A 19 -7.19 7.16 18.11
C ARG A 19 -5.78 6.93 18.64
N GLU A 20 -5.56 5.80 19.33
CA GLU A 20 -4.33 5.54 20.08
C GLU A 20 -3.52 4.37 19.51
N GLN A 21 -4.21 3.43 18.86
CA GLN A 21 -3.59 2.17 18.48
C GLN A 21 -3.80 1.83 17.00
N SER A 22 -2.71 1.50 16.34
CA SER A 22 -2.70 0.84 15.02
C SER A 22 -1.73 -0.32 15.03
N VAL A 23 -2.11 -1.41 14.39
CA VAL A 23 -1.31 -2.62 14.30
C VAL A 23 -1.28 -3.11 12.86
N SER A 24 -0.12 -3.56 12.41
CA SER A 24 0.05 -4.23 11.11
C SER A 24 0.80 -5.53 11.34
N VAL A 25 0.24 -6.65 10.86
CA VAL A 25 0.87 -7.97 10.93
C VAL A 25 1.02 -8.57 9.54
N SER A 26 2.16 -9.20 9.28
CA SER A 26 2.37 -9.94 8.04
C SER A 26 1.56 -11.23 8.08
N PHE A 27 0.73 -11.44 7.07
CA PHE A 27 -0.08 -12.64 6.94
C PHE A 27 -0.24 -13.00 5.46
N PRO A 28 0.41 -14.08 4.99
CA PRO A 28 0.30 -14.52 3.60
C PRO A 28 -1.04 -15.26 3.38
N LEU A 29 -2.10 -14.49 3.17
CA LEU A 29 -3.47 -14.98 3.04
C LEU A 29 -3.59 -16.10 2.00
N TRP A 30 -2.89 -15.96 0.86
CA TRP A 30 -2.91 -16.95 -0.22
C TRP A 30 -2.38 -18.34 0.19
N ARG A 31 -1.61 -18.43 1.28
CA ARG A 31 -1.04 -19.70 1.79
C ARG A 31 -1.89 -20.31 2.91
N HIS A 32 -2.53 -19.46 3.70
CA HIS A 32 -3.19 -19.87 4.95
C HIS A 32 -4.58 -19.26 5.11
N PRO A 33 -5.45 -19.30 4.08
CA PRO A 33 -6.77 -18.68 4.16
C PRO A 33 -7.63 -19.22 5.32
N GLU A 34 -7.42 -20.48 5.71
CA GLU A 34 -8.10 -21.15 6.81
C GLU A 34 -7.76 -20.56 8.19
N GLN A 35 -6.63 -19.84 8.29
CA GLN A 35 -6.17 -19.22 9.55
C GLN A 35 -6.65 -17.77 9.68
N LEU A 36 -7.27 -17.18 8.64
CA LEU A 36 -7.64 -15.76 8.63
C LEU A 36 -8.49 -15.36 9.85
N ALA A 37 -9.52 -16.13 10.18
CA ALA A 37 -10.38 -15.81 11.31
C ALA A 37 -9.65 -15.86 12.67
N ALA A 38 -8.68 -16.77 12.83
CA ALA A 38 -7.87 -16.88 14.03
C ALA A 38 -6.92 -15.69 14.15
N MET A 39 -6.25 -15.33 13.07
CA MET A 39 -5.34 -14.17 13.02
C MET A 39 -6.07 -12.83 13.25
N LEU A 40 -7.26 -12.67 12.66
CA LEU A 40 -8.08 -11.49 12.91
C LEU A 40 -8.52 -11.41 14.37
N ARG A 41 -8.89 -12.55 15.00
CA ARG A 41 -9.25 -12.59 16.42
C ARG A 41 -8.07 -12.23 17.31
N GLU A 42 -6.88 -12.73 17.02
CA GLU A 42 -5.65 -12.37 17.72
C GLU A 42 -5.37 -10.87 17.58
N LEU A 43 -5.43 -10.34 16.36
CA LEU A 43 -5.24 -8.92 16.08
C LEU A 43 -6.23 -8.05 16.85
N LEU A 44 -7.51 -8.41 16.87
CA LEU A 44 -8.57 -7.69 17.58
C LEU A 44 -8.44 -7.76 19.10
N SER A 45 -7.84 -8.83 19.66
CA SER A 45 -7.70 -9.00 21.12
C SER A 45 -6.94 -7.82 21.78
N GLY A 46 -6.04 -7.19 21.05
CA GLY A 46 -5.30 -6.01 21.51
C GLY A 46 -6.17 -4.76 21.70
N PHE A 47 -7.34 -4.70 21.10
CA PHE A 47 -8.24 -3.54 21.17
C PHE A 47 -9.32 -3.63 22.26
N GLY A 48 -9.37 -4.73 23.02
CA GLY A 48 -10.38 -4.97 24.06
C GLY A 48 -11.77 -5.25 23.47
N ALA A 49 -12.84 -4.85 24.17
CA ALA A 49 -14.20 -5.06 23.65
C ALA A 49 -14.48 -4.13 22.45
N VAL A 50 -14.84 -4.72 21.33
CA VAL A 50 -15.14 -4.01 20.07
C VAL A 50 -16.63 -4.10 19.80
N ASP A 51 -17.28 -2.95 19.60
CA ASP A 51 -18.71 -2.86 19.30
C ASP A 51 -18.97 -2.87 17.79
N ARG A 52 -18.03 -2.34 16.99
CA ARG A 52 -18.16 -2.18 15.53
C ARG A 52 -16.85 -2.47 14.83
N LEU A 53 -16.91 -3.26 13.74
CA LEU A 53 -15.84 -3.44 12.78
C LEU A 53 -16.15 -2.63 11.52
N ALA A 54 -15.26 -1.73 11.12
CA ALA A 54 -15.31 -1.01 9.85
C ALA A 54 -14.27 -1.66 8.90
N ILE A 55 -14.74 -2.37 7.88
CA ILE A 55 -13.95 -3.34 7.13
C ILE A 55 -13.71 -2.84 5.70
N THR A 56 -12.49 -3.00 5.21
CA THR A 56 -12.15 -3.05 3.79
C THR A 56 -11.25 -4.24 3.50
N MET A 57 -11.10 -4.57 2.24
CA MET A 57 -10.26 -5.68 1.82
C MET A 57 -9.54 -5.40 0.50
N THR A 58 -8.35 -5.99 0.35
CA THR A 58 -7.55 -6.06 -0.88
C THR A 58 -6.98 -7.46 -1.07
N GLY A 59 -7.43 -8.42 -0.25
CA GLY A 59 -7.05 -9.83 -0.32
C GLY A 59 -8.06 -10.70 -1.05
N GLU A 60 -9.15 -10.16 -1.57
CA GLU A 60 -10.25 -10.90 -2.19
C GLU A 60 -9.90 -11.53 -3.55
N LEU A 61 -8.78 -11.08 -4.16
CA LEU A 61 -8.20 -11.68 -5.37
C LEU A 61 -6.94 -12.51 -5.09
N ALA A 62 -6.70 -12.89 -3.83
CA ALA A 62 -5.61 -13.81 -3.51
C ALA A 62 -5.81 -15.17 -4.20
N ASP A 63 -4.71 -15.81 -4.63
CA ASP A 63 -4.73 -17.06 -5.42
C ASP A 63 -5.46 -18.23 -4.76
N CYS A 64 -5.76 -18.15 -3.47
CA CYS A 64 -6.54 -19.15 -2.74
C CYS A 64 -8.05 -19.09 -3.03
N TYR A 65 -8.54 -18.05 -3.69
CA TYR A 65 -9.93 -17.84 -4.03
C TYR A 65 -10.18 -18.04 -5.52
N ALA A 66 -11.27 -18.73 -5.88
CA ALA A 66 -11.59 -18.99 -7.28
C ALA A 66 -12.07 -17.73 -8.01
N THR A 67 -12.79 -16.85 -7.30
CA THR A 67 -13.31 -15.58 -7.83
C THR A 67 -13.24 -14.49 -6.78
N ARG A 68 -13.33 -13.23 -7.21
CA ARG A 68 -13.46 -12.07 -6.32
C ARG A 68 -14.63 -12.20 -5.37
N ALA A 69 -15.77 -12.69 -5.86
CA ALA A 69 -16.96 -12.88 -5.04
C ALA A 69 -16.73 -13.92 -3.94
N ASP A 70 -16.04 -15.03 -4.25
CA ASP A 70 -15.64 -16.03 -3.24
C ASP A 70 -14.71 -15.42 -2.20
N GLY A 71 -13.74 -14.62 -2.63
CA GLY A 71 -12.83 -13.93 -1.72
C GLY A 71 -13.55 -12.97 -0.77
N VAL A 72 -14.45 -12.12 -1.29
CA VAL A 72 -15.29 -11.25 -0.47
C VAL A 72 -16.10 -12.04 0.53
N GLN A 73 -16.77 -13.11 0.10
CA GLN A 73 -17.57 -13.98 0.95
C GLN A 73 -16.76 -14.60 2.10
N GLN A 74 -15.57 -15.14 1.79
CA GLN A 74 -14.75 -15.82 2.78
C GLN A 74 -14.08 -14.85 3.75
N ILE A 75 -13.59 -13.70 3.26
CA ILE A 75 -13.00 -12.66 4.10
C ILE A 75 -14.05 -12.10 5.07
N LEU A 76 -15.26 -11.80 4.61
CA LEU A 76 -16.33 -11.30 5.47
C LEU A 76 -16.73 -12.34 6.52
N THR A 77 -16.81 -13.61 6.13
CA THR A 77 -17.10 -14.71 7.07
C THR A 77 -16.03 -14.81 8.16
N ALA A 78 -14.76 -14.71 7.79
CA ALA A 78 -13.66 -14.70 8.75
C ALA A 78 -13.68 -13.47 9.69
N ALA A 79 -14.00 -12.30 9.15
CA ALA A 79 -14.10 -11.06 9.93
C ALA A 79 -15.26 -11.12 10.95
N GLU A 80 -16.43 -11.61 10.54
CA GLU A 80 -17.58 -11.81 11.44
C GLU A 80 -17.28 -12.83 12.54
N GLN A 81 -16.63 -13.95 12.19
CA GLN A 81 -16.20 -14.95 13.18
C GLN A 81 -15.19 -14.39 14.18
N ALA A 82 -14.32 -13.49 13.74
CA ALA A 82 -13.34 -12.84 14.60
C ALA A 82 -13.97 -11.77 15.49
N GLY A 83 -14.90 -10.98 14.94
CA GLY A 83 -15.59 -9.88 15.64
C GLY A 83 -16.66 -10.35 16.62
N GLY A 84 -17.16 -11.58 16.49
CA GLY A 84 -18.19 -12.14 17.39
C GLY A 84 -19.50 -11.36 17.32
N THR A 85 -19.84 -10.61 18.37
CA THR A 85 -21.06 -9.80 18.45
C THR A 85 -20.93 -8.38 17.92
N ALA A 86 -19.73 -7.99 17.48
CA ALA A 86 -19.50 -6.65 16.91
C ALA A 86 -20.27 -6.49 15.59
N GLN A 87 -20.86 -5.31 15.39
CA GLN A 87 -21.48 -4.95 14.12
C GLN A 87 -20.41 -4.87 13.02
N SER A 88 -20.57 -5.61 11.93
CA SER A 88 -19.69 -5.55 10.77
C SER A 88 -20.25 -4.60 9.71
N LEU A 89 -19.51 -3.53 9.43
CA LEU A 89 -19.78 -2.57 8.36
C LEU A 89 -18.65 -2.64 7.33
N VAL A 90 -18.98 -2.66 6.05
CA VAL A 90 -18.03 -2.84 4.95
C VAL A 90 -18.04 -1.59 4.10
N TRP A 91 -16.87 -0.97 3.94
CA TRP A 91 -16.73 0.22 3.11
C TRP A 91 -16.85 -0.12 1.63
N CYS A 92 -17.59 0.69 0.89
CA CYS A 92 -17.72 0.53 -0.55
C CYS A 92 -17.19 1.75 -1.33
N SER A 93 -16.87 1.52 -2.61
CA SER A 93 -16.37 2.57 -3.52
C SER A 93 -17.43 3.61 -3.93
N ALA A 94 -18.65 3.53 -3.40
CA ALA A 94 -19.67 4.56 -3.50
C ALA A 94 -19.57 5.61 -2.37
N GLY A 95 -18.70 5.40 -1.37
CA GLY A 95 -18.48 6.37 -0.29
C GLY A 95 -19.35 6.16 0.94
N GLU A 96 -19.85 4.96 1.15
CA GLU A 96 -20.70 4.58 2.26
C GLU A 96 -20.35 3.23 2.84
N PHE A 97 -20.87 2.91 4.02
CA PHE A 97 -20.80 1.58 4.60
C PHE A 97 -22.03 0.75 4.23
N LEU A 98 -21.78 -0.49 3.87
CA LEU A 98 -22.76 -1.53 3.67
C LEU A 98 -22.74 -2.49 4.86
N THR A 99 -23.86 -3.14 5.14
CA THR A 99 -23.87 -4.33 6.01
C THR A 99 -23.10 -5.46 5.36
N ALA A 100 -22.63 -6.44 6.15
CA ALA A 100 -21.94 -7.59 5.58
C ALA A 100 -22.83 -8.40 4.63
N SER A 101 -24.16 -8.39 4.80
CA SER A 101 -25.10 -9.03 3.89
C SER A 101 -25.13 -8.33 2.53
N GLU A 102 -25.32 -7.00 2.52
CA GLU A 102 -25.31 -6.19 1.31
C GLU A 102 -23.96 -6.27 0.57
N ALA A 103 -22.85 -6.25 1.31
CA ALA A 103 -21.52 -6.39 0.74
C ALA A 103 -21.33 -7.71 -0.03
N ARG A 104 -21.96 -8.78 0.41
CA ARG A 104 -21.97 -10.08 -0.30
C ARG A 104 -22.81 -10.06 -1.59
N GLU A 105 -23.84 -9.25 -1.62
CA GLU A 105 -24.67 -9.07 -2.83
C GLU A 105 -23.98 -8.19 -3.88
N PHE A 106 -23.11 -7.27 -3.44
CA PHE A 106 -22.40 -6.33 -4.30
C PHE A 106 -20.88 -6.41 -4.17
N PRO A 107 -20.26 -7.60 -4.42
CA PRO A 107 -18.83 -7.81 -4.16
C PRO A 107 -17.91 -6.86 -4.96
N SER A 108 -18.33 -6.40 -6.12
CA SER A 108 -17.55 -5.44 -6.92
C SER A 108 -17.46 -4.04 -6.32
N LEU A 109 -18.39 -3.66 -5.44
CA LEU A 109 -18.38 -2.35 -4.80
C LEU A 109 -17.47 -2.30 -3.56
N VAL A 110 -17.25 -3.45 -2.92
CA VAL A 110 -16.47 -3.54 -1.67
C VAL A 110 -15.05 -4.07 -1.90
N ALA A 111 -14.80 -4.71 -3.03
CA ALA A 111 -13.48 -5.21 -3.41
C ALA A 111 -12.53 -4.04 -3.65
N ALA A 112 -11.32 -4.13 -3.08
CA ALA A 112 -10.25 -3.14 -3.23
C ALA A 112 -10.71 -1.68 -2.98
N ALA A 113 -11.60 -1.45 -2.00
CA ALA A 113 -12.14 -0.12 -1.69
C ALA A 113 -11.33 0.65 -0.63
N ASN A 114 -10.18 0.13 -0.20
CA ASN A 114 -9.31 0.71 0.82
C ASN A 114 -8.82 2.13 0.47
N TRP A 115 -8.40 2.34 -0.77
CA TRP A 115 -7.96 3.64 -1.29
C TRP A 115 -9.07 4.69 -1.19
N HIS A 116 -10.33 4.30 -1.44
CA HIS A 116 -11.49 5.20 -1.38
C HIS A 116 -11.77 5.63 0.07
N ALA A 117 -11.70 4.70 1.04
CA ALA A 117 -11.83 5.03 2.46
C ALA A 117 -10.76 6.03 2.91
N LEU A 118 -9.49 5.76 2.53
CA LEU A 118 -8.39 6.66 2.84
C LEU A 118 -8.59 8.04 2.22
N ALA A 119 -8.96 8.09 0.94
CA ALA A 119 -9.18 9.35 0.21
C ALA A 119 -10.35 10.15 0.78
N THR A 120 -11.45 9.49 1.16
CA THR A 120 -12.61 10.14 1.78
C THR A 120 -12.27 10.76 3.14
N TRP A 121 -11.46 10.07 3.94
CA TRP A 121 -11.03 10.62 5.23
C TRP A 121 -9.94 11.68 5.06
N ALA A 122 -8.88 11.41 4.30
CA ALA A 122 -7.75 12.32 4.13
C ALA A 122 -8.11 13.58 3.32
N GLY A 123 -9.07 13.48 2.40
CA GLY A 123 -9.56 14.61 1.62
C GLY A 123 -10.07 15.78 2.47
N ARG A 124 -10.49 15.53 3.71
CA ARG A 124 -10.89 16.56 4.69
C ARG A 124 -9.77 17.55 5.03
N LEU A 125 -8.51 17.21 4.73
CA LEU A 125 -7.37 18.12 4.86
C LEU A 125 -7.34 19.19 3.78
N ALA A 126 -8.05 18.97 2.66
CA ALA A 126 -8.17 19.90 1.54
C ALA A 126 -9.67 20.07 1.17
N PRO A 127 -10.47 20.73 2.04
CA PRO A 127 -11.93 20.80 1.88
C PRO A 127 -12.38 21.72 0.74
N GLU A 128 -11.46 22.48 0.16
CA GLU A 128 -11.74 23.42 -0.92
C GLU A 128 -10.80 23.20 -2.09
N GLY A 129 -11.30 23.38 -3.32
CA GLY A 129 -10.53 23.27 -4.55
C GLY A 129 -10.12 21.85 -4.91
N GLU A 130 -9.11 21.73 -5.77
CA GLU A 130 -8.55 20.46 -6.22
C GLU A 130 -7.33 20.08 -5.37
N ALA A 131 -7.20 18.81 -5.03
CA ALA A 131 -6.04 18.24 -4.36
C ALA A 131 -5.70 16.86 -4.94
N ILE A 132 -4.54 16.32 -4.62
CA ILE A 132 -4.16 14.95 -4.97
C ILE A 132 -3.65 14.24 -3.72
N LEU A 133 -4.23 13.07 -3.43
CA LEU A 133 -3.68 12.12 -2.46
C LEU A 133 -2.76 11.15 -3.19
N LEU A 134 -1.55 10.98 -2.66
CA LEU A 134 -0.57 10.00 -3.09
C LEU A 134 -0.36 9.01 -1.95
N ASP A 135 -0.69 7.74 -2.16
CA ASP A 135 -0.42 6.67 -1.20
C ASP A 135 0.55 5.66 -1.80
N LEU A 136 1.82 5.73 -1.38
CA LEU A 136 2.87 4.81 -1.84
C LEU A 136 3.12 3.75 -0.77
N GLY A 137 2.56 2.58 -1.00
CA GLY A 137 2.70 1.43 -0.13
C GLY A 137 3.86 0.51 -0.51
N SER A 138 3.87 -0.67 0.09
CA SER A 138 4.85 -1.72 -0.19
C SER A 138 4.75 -2.26 -1.63
N THR A 139 3.57 -2.23 -2.24
CA THR A 139 3.25 -2.89 -3.52
C THR A 139 2.83 -1.92 -4.61
N THR A 140 2.02 -0.90 -4.25
CA THR A 140 1.33 -0.02 -5.18
C THR A 140 1.50 1.44 -4.80
N LEU A 141 1.34 2.30 -5.81
CA LEU A 141 1.09 3.72 -5.69
C LEU A 141 -0.34 4.01 -6.13
N ASP A 142 -1.10 4.65 -5.27
CA ASP A 142 -2.39 5.26 -5.57
C ASP A 142 -2.21 6.75 -5.82
N VAL A 143 -2.69 7.25 -6.96
CA VAL A 143 -2.73 8.67 -7.33
C VAL A 143 -4.19 9.09 -7.42
N ILE A 144 -4.72 9.70 -6.38
CA ILE A 144 -6.15 9.92 -6.22
C ILE A 144 -6.46 11.40 -6.31
N PRO A 145 -7.08 11.87 -7.41
CA PRO A 145 -7.57 13.24 -7.50
C PRO A 145 -8.73 13.45 -6.53
N LEU A 146 -8.72 14.62 -5.90
CA LEU A 146 -9.74 15.08 -4.94
C LEU A 146 -10.31 16.41 -5.43
N GLU A 147 -11.61 16.61 -5.24
CA GLU A 147 -12.27 17.88 -5.45
C GLU A 147 -13.15 18.19 -4.23
N CYS A 148 -12.93 19.35 -3.62
CA CYS A 148 -13.64 19.75 -2.40
C CYS A 148 -13.62 18.66 -1.31
N GLY A 149 -12.49 18.00 -1.14
CA GLY A 149 -12.27 16.94 -0.14
C GLY A 149 -12.84 15.56 -0.48
N LEU A 150 -13.41 15.37 -1.67
CA LEU A 150 -14.00 14.11 -2.10
C LEU A 150 -13.16 13.45 -3.22
N PRO A 151 -13.02 12.11 -3.24
CA PRO A 151 -12.32 11.42 -4.32
C PRO A 151 -13.07 11.54 -5.65
N MET A 152 -12.36 11.99 -6.70
CA MET A 152 -12.86 12.22 -8.06
C MET A 152 -12.09 11.38 -9.07
N THR A 153 -12.11 10.07 -8.89
CA THR A 153 -11.41 9.12 -9.76
C THR A 153 -12.18 8.79 -11.03
N ALA A 154 -11.46 8.53 -12.12
CA ALA A 154 -12.03 8.04 -13.38
C ALA A 154 -12.41 6.56 -13.28
N GLY A 155 -11.65 5.77 -12.49
CA GLY A 155 -11.92 4.36 -12.24
C GLY A 155 -12.41 4.10 -10.81
N ARG A 156 -13.27 3.11 -10.65
CA ARG A 156 -13.76 2.65 -9.33
C ARG A 156 -13.23 1.28 -8.93
N THR A 157 -12.83 0.48 -9.91
CA THR A 157 -12.24 -0.85 -9.74
C THR A 157 -10.75 -0.83 -10.08
N ASP A 158 -9.97 -1.77 -9.57
CA ASP A 158 -8.54 -1.85 -9.88
C ASP A 158 -8.24 -1.91 -11.38
N PRO A 159 -8.95 -2.71 -12.22
CA PRO A 159 -8.73 -2.69 -13.66
C PRO A 159 -8.96 -1.32 -14.31
N GLU A 160 -10.00 -0.59 -13.90
CA GLU A 160 -10.28 0.75 -14.40
C GLU A 160 -9.23 1.74 -13.96
N ARG A 161 -8.80 1.67 -12.69
CA ARG A 161 -7.77 2.54 -12.10
C ARG A 161 -6.38 2.27 -12.68
N LEU A 162 -6.05 1.01 -13.00
CA LEU A 162 -4.86 0.66 -13.78
C LEU A 162 -4.89 1.31 -15.17
N GLN A 163 -6.04 1.27 -15.85
CA GLN A 163 -6.20 1.87 -17.17
C GLN A 163 -6.13 3.40 -17.14
N SER A 164 -6.73 4.04 -16.14
CA SER A 164 -6.65 5.49 -15.95
C SER A 164 -5.28 5.97 -15.51
N GLY A 165 -4.51 5.11 -14.82
CA GLY A 165 -3.22 5.43 -14.20
C GLY A 165 -3.33 5.96 -12.78
N GLU A 166 -4.49 5.83 -12.16
CA GLU A 166 -4.76 6.16 -10.76
C GLU A 166 -4.24 5.10 -9.79
N LEU A 167 -4.02 3.87 -10.29
CA LEU A 167 -3.34 2.77 -9.62
C LEU A 167 -2.11 2.38 -10.44
N VAL A 168 -0.96 2.33 -9.80
CA VAL A 168 0.31 1.91 -10.42
C VAL A 168 0.96 0.83 -9.58
N TYR A 169 1.31 -0.30 -10.20
CA TYR A 169 2.03 -1.38 -9.52
C TYR A 169 3.52 -1.05 -9.39
N VAL A 170 3.80 -0.07 -8.56
CA VAL A 170 5.13 0.27 -8.06
C VAL A 170 5.04 0.56 -6.58
N GLY A 171 5.88 -0.08 -5.78
CA GLY A 171 5.93 0.11 -4.33
C GLY A 171 7.33 -0.04 -3.79
N VAL A 172 7.53 0.34 -2.53
CA VAL A 172 8.87 0.42 -1.93
C VAL A 172 9.48 -0.94 -1.57
N LYS A 173 8.69 -2.04 -1.57
CA LYS A 173 9.19 -3.36 -1.15
C LYS A 173 8.99 -4.48 -2.18
N ARG A 174 7.83 -4.54 -2.84
CA ARG A 174 7.42 -5.75 -3.55
C ARG A 174 7.54 -5.70 -5.07
N THR A 175 7.95 -4.58 -5.65
CA THR A 175 8.12 -4.47 -7.10
C THR A 175 9.34 -5.27 -7.55
N PRO A 176 9.18 -6.31 -8.40
CA PRO A 176 10.29 -7.03 -9.00
C PRO A 176 11.15 -6.08 -9.86
N LEU A 177 12.47 -6.13 -9.73
CA LEU A 177 13.35 -5.23 -10.47
C LEU A 177 13.21 -5.41 -11.98
N ILE A 178 13.00 -6.64 -12.46
CA ILE A 178 12.78 -6.90 -13.88
C ILE A 178 11.48 -6.26 -14.43
N GLY A 179 10.50 -5.98 -13.57
CA GLY A 179 9.29 -5.22 -13.91
C GLY A 179 9.50 -3.70 -13.91
N LEU A 180 10.62 -3.24 -13.33
CA LEU A 180 10.96 -1.83 -13.22
C LEU A 180 11.93 -1.39 -14.32
N MET A 181 12.98 -2.18 -14.56
CA MET A 181 14.05 -1.91 -15.50
C MET A 181 14.54 -3.20 -16.16
N HIS A 182 15.10 -3.10 -17.36
CA HIS A 182 15.61 -4.26 -18.11
C HIS A 182 17.15 -4.31 -18.19
N GLU A 183 17.79 -3.19 -17.94
CA GLU A 183 19.26 -3.05 -17.91
C GLU A 183 19.66 -1.96 -16.93
N VAL A 184 20.88 -2.01 -16.45
CA VAL A 184 21.50 -0.94 -15.67
C VAL A 184 22.88 -0.61 -16.23
N GLU A 185 23.26 0.66 -16.17
CA GLU A 185 24.62 1.10 -16.52
C GLU A 185 25.46 1.23 -15.24
N LEU A 186 26.54 0.45 -15.16
CA LEU A 186 27.51 0.49 -14.07
C LEU A 186 28.89 0.77 -14.66
N GLU A 187 29.49 1.87 -14.27
CA GLU A 187 30.84 2.29 -14.71
C GLU A 187 31.02 2.28 -16.24
N GLY A 188 30.03 2.77 -16.99
CA GLY A 188 30.02 2.85 -18.44
C GLY A 188 29.78 1.51 -19.17
N ARG A 189 29.42 0.45 -18.44
CA ARG A 189 29.01 -0.83 -19.00
C ARG A 189 27.53 -1.08 -18.78
N ARG A 190 26.85 -1.59 -19.79
CA ARG A 190 25.46 -2.02 -19.70
C ARG A 190 25.39 -3.46 -19.20
N TRP A 191 24.57 -3.64 -18.18
CA TRP A 191 24.28 -4.94 -17.57
C TRP A 191 22.80 -5.23 -17.75
N PRO A 192 22.42 -6.17 -18.64
CA PRO A 192 21.05 -6.66 -18.71
C PRO A 192 20.65 -7.36 -17.41
N LEU A 193 19.40 -7.16 -16.98
CA LEU A 193 18.85 -7.87 -15.85
C LEU A 193 18.33 -9.25 -16.27
N ALA A 194 18.55 -10.26 -15.42
CA ALA A 194 17.92 -11.56 -15.60
C ALA A 194 16.39 -11.42 -15.54
N ASN A 195 15.68 -12.09 -16.45
CA ASN A 195 14.21 -12.11 -16.46
C ASN A 195 13.67 -13.12 -15.44
N GLU A 196 14.03 -12.91 -14.17
CA GLU A 196 13.70 -13.74 -13.02
C GLU A 196 13.48 -12.86 -11.79
N LEU A 197 12.70 -13.33 -10.82
CA LEU A 197 12.49 -12.66 -9.55
C LEU A 197 13.66 -12.95 -8.60
N PHE A 198 14.80 -12.29 -8.79
CA PHE A 198 15.94 -12.39 -7.88
C PHE A 198 15.96 -11.27 -6.83
N ALA A 199 15.51 -10.07 -7.19
CA ALA A 199 15.48 -8.91 -6.30
C ALA A 199 14.26 -8.05 -6.53
N THR A 200 13.93 -7.26 -5.49
CA THR A 200 12.81 -6.32 -5.49
C THR A 200 13.29 -4.92 -5.10
N THR A 201 12.40 -3.93 -5.17
CA THR A 201 12.66 -2.55 -4.71
C THR A 201 13.10 -2.50 -3.25
N TRP A 202 12.66 -3.45 -2.40
CA TRP A 202 13.11 -3.53 -1.02
C TRP A 202 14.62 -3.71 -0.89
N ASP A 203 15.21 -4.51 -1.78
CA ASP A 203 16.65 -4.78 -1.74
C ASP A 203 17.49 -3.53 -2.02
N ALA A 204 17.03 -2.69 -2.94
CA ALA A 204 17.66 -1.40 -3.16
C ALA A 204 17.56 -0.49 -1.93
N GLY A 205 16.35 -0.36 -1.36
CA GLY A 205 16.13 0.45 -0.17
C GLY A 205 16.91 -0.04 1.06
N LEU A 206 17.03 -1.37 1.26
CA LEU A 206 17.85 -1.97 2.32
C LEU A 206 19.33 -1.64 2.15
N LEU A 207 19.85 -1.79 0.93
CA LEU A 207 21.26 -1.53 0.65
C LEU A 207 21.64 -0.05 0.80
N LEU A 208 20.73 0.86 0.47
CA LEU A 208 20.91 2.31 0.61
C LEU A 208 20.62 2.82 2.03
N GLY A 209 20.04 2.00 2.90
CA GLY A 209 19.60 2.41 4.24
C GLY A 209 18.30 3.25 4.24
N GLU A 210 17.58 3.30 3.12
CA GLU A 210 16.29 3.98 2.96
C GLU A 210 15.13 3.19 3.56
N GLN A 211 15.32 1.87 3.71
CA GLN A 211 14.38 0.96 4.38
C GLN A 211 15.05 0.31 5.58
N PRO A 212 14.35 0.16 6.71
CA PRO A 212 14.88 -0.51 7.87
C PRO A 212 15.12 -2.00 7.60
N ALA A 213 16.19 -2.55 8.20
CA ALA A 213 16.42 -3.98 8.18
C ALA A 213 15.37 -4.71 9.03
N GLU A 214 14.86 -5.82 8.50
CA GLU A 214 13.94 -6.74 9.18
C GLU A 214 14.54 -8.16 9.21
N PRO A 215 15.48 -8.45 10.15
CA PRO A 215 16.25 -9.71 10.13
C PRO A 215 15.38 -10.97 10.27
N ASP A 216 14.21 -10.84 10.89
CA ASP A 216 13.27 -11.95 11.09
C ASP A 216 12.33 -12.16 9.90
N SER A 217 12.21 -11.16 9.02
CA SER A 217 11.37 -11.26 7.83
C SER A 217 12.00 -12.16 6.77
N ARG A 218 11.19 -13.05 6.23
CA ARG A 218 11.53 -13.95 5.11
C ARG A 218 10.70 -13.64 3.86
N SER A 219 9.98 -12.51 3.85
CA SER A 219 9.14 -12.08 2.72
C SER A 219 9.95 -11.46 1.58
N THR A 220 11.16 -11.96 1.34
CA THR A 220 12.09 -11.57 0.28
C THR A 220 12.06 -12.55 -0.89
N ALA A 221 12.62 -12.18 -2.02
CA ALA A 221 12.58 -13.02 -3.24
C ALA A 221 13.16 -14.44 -3.04
N ASN A 222 14.17 -14.61 -2.19
CA ASN A 222 14.81 -15.90 -1.93
C ASN A 222 14.49 -16.50 -0.55
N GLY A 223 13.57 -15.89 0.23
CA GLY A 223 13.22 -16.35 1.57
C GLY A 223 14.31 -16.18 2.64
N ARG A 224 15.40 -15.46 2.34
CA ARG A 224 16.44 -15.10 3.32
C ARG A 224 16.11 -13.78 4.03
N PRO A 225 16.81 -13.44 5.13
CA PRO A 225 16.56 -12.22 5.88
C PRO A 225 16.49 -10.95 5.03
N ALA A 226 15.64 -10.02 5.42
CA ALA A 226 15.61 -8.69 4.84
C ALA A 226 16.66 -7.79 5.51
N THR A 227 17.92 -8.01 5.14
CA THR A 227 19.10 -7.27 5.64
C THR A 227 19.93 -6.72 4.48
N PRO A 228 20.75 -5.67 4.68
CA PRO A 228 21.60 -5.11 3.62
C PRO A 228 22.54 -6.16 2.99
N ALA A 229 23.12 -7.05 3.77
CA ALA A 229 24.01 -8.09 3.26
C ALA A 229 23.28 -9.07 2.32
N GLU A 230 22.12 -9.57 2.72
CA GLU A 230 21.32 -10.46 1.89
C GLU A 230 20.70 -9.73 0.69
N ALA A 231 20.40 -8.44 0.81
CA ALA A 231 19.96 -7.59 -0.29
C ALA A 231 21.05 -7.42 -1.34
N ALA A 232 22.31 -7.22 -0.95
CA ALA A 232 23.46 -7.19 -1.84
C ALA A 232 23.57 -8.48 -2.66
N THR A 233 23.44 -9.64 -2.01
CA THR A 233 23.42 -10.94 -2.68
C THR A 233 22.28 -11.06 -3.70
N ARG A 234 21.06 -10.63 -3.37
CA ARG A 234 19.91 -10.68 -4.29
C ARG A 234 20.08 -9.73 -5.47
N LEU A 235 20.61 -8.53 -5.24
CA LEU A 235 20.92 -7.57 -6.30
C LEU A 235 21.97 -8.11 -7.27
N ALA A 236 23.06 -8.71 -6.76
CA ALA A 236 24.05 -9.36 -7.61
C ALA A 236 23.43 -10.46 -8.49
N ARG A 237 22.56 -11.31 -7.92
CA ARG A 237 21.86 -12.36 -8.65
C ARG A 237 20.99 -11.82 -9.79
N GLN A 238 20.42 -10.62 -9.64
CA GLN A 238 19.64 -9.98 -10.71
C GLN A 238 20.50 -9.71 -11.97
N LEU A 239 21.84 -9.61 -11.81
CA LEU A 239 22.81 -9.45 -12.89
C LEU A 239 23.52 -10.77 -13.25
N CYS A 240 23.01 -11.93 -12.81
CA CYS A 240 23.64 -13.25 -12.93
C CYS A 240 25.06 -13.30 -12.35
N ALA A 241 25.33 -12.49 -11.33
CA ALA A 241 26.61 -12.35 -10.65
C ALA A 241 26.50 -12.80 -9.19
N ASP A 242 27.61 -12.85 -8.49
CA ASP A 242 27.67 -12.96 -7.05
C ASP A 242 28.41 -11.75 -6.44
N GLU A 243 28.51 -11.71 -5.12
CA GLU A 243 29.14 -10.61 -4.40
C GLU A 243 30.66 -10.52 -4.56
N THR A 244 31.30 -11.50 -5.22
CA THR A 244 32.71 -11.46 -5.57
C THR A 244 32.95 -10.88 -6.97
N ASP A 245 31.93 -10.86 -7.81
CA ASP A 245 31.97 -10.31 -9.18
C ASP A 245 31.73 -8.80 -9.20
N LEU A 246 31.03 -8.26 -8.19
CA LEU A 246 30.63 -6.86 -8.10
C LEU A 246 31.19 -6.20 -6.86
N SER A 247 31.79 -5.03 -7.01
CA SER A 247 32.24 -4.23 -5.88
C SER A 247 31.04 -3.68 -5.06
N PRO A 248 31.22 -3.37 -3.77
CA PRO A 248 30.17 -2.70 -2.97
C PRO A 248 29.67 -1.40 -3.60
N GLU A 249 30.55 -0.66 -4.29
CA GLU A 249 30.20 0.56 -4.98
C GLU A 249 29.32 0.30 -6.20
N GLN A 250 29.60 -0.74 -7.00
CA GLN A 250 28.76 -1.13 -8.13
C GLN A 250 27.35 -1.56 -7.67
N LEU A 251 27.25 -2.31 -6.58
CA LEU A 251 25.96 -2.67 -5.99
C LEU A 251 25.21 -1.44 -5.48
N ARG A 252 25.91 -0.47 -4.87
CA ARG A 252 25.32 0.81 -4.43
C ARG A 252 24.81 1.62 -5.63
N LEU A 253 25.57 1.73 -6.71
CA LEU A 253 25.17 2.40 -7.95
C LEU A 253 23.95 1.71 -8.58
N PHE A 254 23.89 0.38 -8.53
CA PHE A 254 22.71 -0.35 -8.99
C PHE A 254 21.46 -0.02 -8.14
N ALA A 255 21.57 -0.06 -6.81
CA ALA A 255 20.48 0.31 -5.93
C ALA A 255 20.00 1.74 -6.19
N GLN A 256 20.90 2.69 -6.39
CA GLN A 256 20.56 4.07 -6.74
C GLN A 256 19.85 4.19 -8.10
N ALA A 257 20.24 3.36 -9.08
CA ALA A 257 19.54 3.30 -10.37
C ALA A 257 18.09 2.81 -10.19
N VAL A 258 17.87 1.81 -9.31
CA VAL A 258 16.53 1.33 -8.95
C VAL A 258 15.69 2.45 -8.33
N THR A 259 16.22 3.19 -7.34
CA THR A 259 15.50 4.33 -6.71
C THR A 259 15.14 5.39 -7.74
N ARG A 260 16.08 5.76 -8.63
CA ARG A 260 15.80 6.72 -9.72
C ARG A 260 14.67 6.25 -10.64
N ASP A 261 14.61 4.96 -10.98
CA ASP A 261 13.55 4.44 -11.85
C ASP A 261 12.19 4.35 -11.14
N ILE A 262 12.17 4.09 -9.83
CA ILE A 262 10.95 4.23 -9.01
C ILE A 262 10.47 5.68 -9.05
N CYS A 263 11.33 6.66 -8.75
CA CYS A 263 10.99 8.08 -8.77
C CYS A 263 10.45 8.51 -10.14
N ARG A 264 11.08 8.06 -11.24
CA ARG A 264 10.60 8.35 -12.60
C ARG A 264 9.21 7.77 -12.86
N LYS A 265 8.91 6.54 -12.42
CA LYS A 265 7.58 5.94 -12.57
C LYS A 265 6.53 6.69 -11.75
N ILE A 266 6.88 7.12 -10.53
CA ILE A 266 6.04 7.95 -9.68
C ILE A 266 5.74 9.29 -10.37
N GLU A 267 6.77 9.98 -10.85
CA GLU A 267 6.64 11.27 -11.56
C GLU A 267 5.73 11.16 -12.79
N VAL A 268 5.90 10.11 -13.60
CA VAL A 268 5.05 9.86 -14.78
C VAL A 268 3.60 9.64 -14.36
N ALA A 269 3.35 8.86 -13.30
CA ALA A 269 2.01 8.62 -12.79
C ALA A 269 1.35 9.91 -12.27
N ILE A 270 2.08 10.70 -11.49
CA ILE A 270 1.60 11.99 -10.98
C ILE A 270 1.25 12.92 -12.15
N ASN A 271 2.16 13.10 -13.10
CA ASN A 271 1.97 14.01 -14.24
C ASN A 271 0.77 13.60 -15.10
N ARG A 272 0.48 12.32 -15.23
CA ARG A 272 -0.69 11.81 -15.96
C ARG A 272 -2.00 12.29 -15.36
N ILE A 273 -2.08 12.38 -14.03
CA ILE A 273 -3.26 12.79 -13.29
C ILE A 273 -3.27 14.31 -13.04
N TRP A 274 -2.15 14.85 -12.57
CA TRP A 274 -2.02 16.26 -12.21
C TRP A 274 -2.14 17.23 -13.40
N ARG A 275 -1.46 16.93 -14.52
CA ARG A 275 -1.48 17.74 -15.77
C ARG A 275 -1.12 19.21 -15.57
N GLY A 276 -0.32 19.54 -14.55
CA GLY A 276 0.12 20.90 -14.26
C GLY A 276 -0.96 21.86 -13.73
N ARG A 277 -2.09 21.31 -13.21
CA ARG A 277 -3.16 22.13 -12.61
C ARG A 277 -2.71 22.72 -11.28
N SER A 278 -3.26 23.89 -10.91
CA SER A 278 -3.06 24.45 -9.57
C SER A 278 -3.86 23.64 -8.56
N LEU A 279 -3.21 23.21 -7.50
CA LEU A 279 -3.84 22.42 -6.44
C LEU A 279 -3.89 23.23 -5.15
N SER A 280 -4.89 22.96 -4.31
CA SER A 280 -4.94 23.46 -2.94
C SER A 280 -3.95 22.69 -2.04
N ALA A 281 -3.75 21.39 -2.31
CA ALA A 281 -2.80 20.58 -1.54
C ALA A 281 -2.39 19.28 -2.25
N TRP A 282 -1.22 18.78 -1.81
CA TRP A 282 -0.80 17.38 -1.94
C TRP A 282 -0.95 16.70 -0.58
N ILE A 283 -1.48 15.48 -0.57
CA ILE A 283 -1.60 14.67 0.65
C ILE A 283 -0.77 13.41 0.44
N LEU A 284 0.20 13.16 1.32
CA LEU A 284 1.14 12.04 1.21
C LEU A 284 0.86 11.00 2.28
N SER A 285 0.81 9.74 1.87
CA SER A 285 0.56 8.57 2.71
C SER A 285 1.47 7.40 2.31
N GLY A 286 1.53 6.40 3.19
CA GLY A 286 2.25 5.15 2.97
C GLY A 286 3.72 5.16 3.36
N GLU A 287 4.34 3.98 3.28
CA GLU A 287 5.75 3.77 3.63
C GLU A 287 6.71 4.54 2.71
N GLY A 288 6.27 4.85 1.49
CA GLY A 288 7.06 5.56 0.47
C GLY A 288 6.96 7.08 0.53
N THR A 289 6.37 7.67 1.58
CA THR A 289 6.27 9.13 1.74
C THR A 289 7.59 9.89 1.50
N PRO A 290 8.77 9.40 1.97
CA PRO A 290 10.03 10.08 1.66
C PRO A 290 10.34 10.19 0.17
N LEU A 291 10.09 9.12 -0.61
CA LEU A 291 10.27 9.14 -2.07
C LEU A 291 9.25 10.05 -2.76
N LEU A 292 8.00 10.06 -2.29
CA LEU A 292 6.98 10.98 -2.82
C LEU A 292 7.39 12.43 -2.63
N ARG A 293 7.94 12.78 -1.46
CA ARG A 293 8.44 14.12 -1.19
C ARG A 293 9.57 14.49 -2.15
N GLU A 294 10.58 13.62 -2.29
CA GLU A 294 11.71 13.84 -3.20
C GLU A 294 11.22 14.09 -4.64
N VAL A 295 10.28 13.31 -5.13
CA VAL A 295 9.69 13.48 -6.46
C VAL A 295 8.99 14.83 -6.58
N LEU A 296 8.14 15.22 -5.62
CA LEU A 296 7.42 16.49 -5.66
C LEU A 296 8.37 17.68 -5.59
N GLU A 297 9.44 17.62 -4.79
CA GLU A 297 10.47 18.67 -4.72
C GLU A 297 11.19 18.86 -6.07
N GLY A 298 11.39 17.78 -6.82
CA GLY A 298 11.98 17.79 -8.16
C GLY A 298 11.02 18.26 -9.27
N MET A 299 9.71 18.23 -9.05
CA MET A 299 8.71 18.59 -10.05
C MET A 299 8.52 20.11 -10.14
N ALA A 300 8.73 20.68 -11.33
CA ALA A 300 8.50 22.11 -11.56
C ALA A 300 7.00 22.45 -11.39
N GLY A 301 6.68 23.39 -10.51
CA GLY A 301 5.31 23.87 -10.27
C GLY A 301 4.59 23.20 -9.11
N ALA A 302 5.11 22.14 -8.50
CA ALA A 302 4.52 21.50 -7.32
C ALA A 302 4.86 22.30 -6.04
N ARG A 303 4.47 23.58 -5.98
CA ARG A 303 4.72 24.48 -4.82
C ARG A 303 3.52 24.63 -3.90
N ASP A 304 2.56 23.72 -4.00
CA ASP A 304 1.34 23.76 -3.22
C ASP A 304 1.57 23.27 -1.78
N THR A 305 0.57 23.42 -0.93
CA THR A 305 0.62 22.90 0.44
C THR A 305 0.78 21.37 0.42
N VAL A 306 1.70 20.84 1.24
CA VAL A 306 1.92 19.39 1.38
C VAL A 306 1.54 18.94 2.78
N TYR A 307 0.60 18.01 2.88
CA TYR A 307 0.23 17.33 4.10
C TYR A 307 0.82 15.92 4.10
N GLU A 308 1.51 15.54 5.16
CA GLU A 308 1.99 14.17 5.36
C GLU A 308 1.23 13.50 6.49
N LEU A 309 0.55 12.41 6.21
CA LEU A 309 -0.24 11.70 7.21
C LEU A 309 0.64 11.21 8.38
N SER A 310 1.88 10.82 8.12
CA SER A 310 2.82 10.42 9.18
C SER A 310 3.11 11.52 10.20
N GLN A 311 3.08 12.79 9.80
CA GLN A 311 3.26 13.93 10.70
C GLN A 311 1.97 14.31 11.42
N LEU A 312 0.81 14.09 10.78
CA LEU A 312 -0.49 14.49 11.32
C LEU A 312 -1.05 13.46 12.31
N VAL A 313 -0.94 12.17 11.99
CA VAL A 313 -1.51 11.10 12.81
C VAL A 313 -0.45 10.20 13.47
N GLY A 314 0.82 10.44 13.17
CA GLY A 314 1.94 9.60 13.65
C GLY A 314 2.27 8.44 12.72
N ALA A 315 3.51 7.94 12.84
CA ALA A 315 4.06 6.93 11.92
C ALA A 315 3.31 5.59 11.96
N GLU A 316 2.85 5.15 13.13
CA GLU A 316 2.13 3.87 13.26
C GLU A 316 0.76 3.92 12.58
N HIS A 317 0.01 4.99 12.78
CA HIS A 317 -1.29 5.21 12.14
C HIS A 317 -1.14 5.36 10.63
N SER A 318 -0.10 6.07 10.18
CA SER A 318 0.17 6.26 8.76
C SER A 318 0.52 4.94 8.03
N ARG A 319 1.22 4.00 8.69
CA ARG A 319 1.46 2.65 8.11
C ARG A 319 0.18 1.83 7.95
N SER A 320 -0.85 2.14 8.72
CA SER A 320 -2.16 1.51 8.70
C SER A 320 -3.24 2.49 8.28
N ALA A 321 -2.91 3.45 7.39
CA ALA A 321 -3.74 4.60 7.07
C ALA A 321 -5.17 4.24 6.62
N CYS A 322 -5.35 3.18 5.83
CA CYS A 322 -6.68 2.72 5.42
C CYS A 322 -7.50 2.21 6.62
N ALA A 323 -6.91 1.41 7.51
CA ALA A 323 -7.58 0.94 8.72
C ALA A 323 -7.90 2.11 9.68
N TYR A 324 -6.98 3.06 9.82
CA TYR A 324 -7.20 4.28 10.60
C TYR A 324 -8.37 5.11 10.03
N ALA A 325 -8.37 5.36 8.73
CA ALA A 325 -9.43 6.09 8.05
C ALA A 325 -10.80 5.42 8.25
N LEU A 326 -10.87 4.08 8.10
CA LEU A 326 -12.08 3.31 8.33
C LEU A 326 -12.60 3.45 9.77
N ALA A 327 -11.70 3.36 10.76
CA ALA A 327 -12.10 3.53 12.15
C ALA A 327 -12.70 4.92 12.39
N ARG A 328 -12.09 5.97 11.82
CA ARG A 328 -12.57 7.34 11.91
C ARG A 328 -13.93 7.52 11.23
N LEU A 329 -14.06 7.04 9.99
CA LEU A 329 -15.34 7.09 9.25
C LEU A 329 -16.42 6.27 9.95
N GLY A 330 -16.08 5.08 10.45
CA GLY A 330 -17.02 4.22 11.17
C GLY A 330 -17.45 4.74 12.53
N GLN A 331 -16.65 5.61 13.19
CA GLN A 331 -17.06 6.31 14.44
C GLN A 331 -18.12 7.38 14.20
N GLU A 332 -18.13 7.93 13.00
CA GLU A 332 -19.06 8.99 12.59
C GLU A 332 -20.32 8.44 11.90
N TRP A 333 -20.32 7.13 11.62
CA TRP A 333 -21.46 6.47 10.95
C TRP A 333 -22.51 6.07 11.97
N ASP A 334 -23.72 6.59 11.81
CA ASP A 334 -24.88 6.35 12.68
C ASP A 334 -25.64 5.07 12.30
#